data_e7475ac22e042d5cbe76ab59db6d2f55
#
_entry.id   e7475ac22e042d5cbe76ab59db6d2f55
#
_cell.length_a   1.000
_cell.length_b   1.000
_cell.length_c   1.000
_cell.angle_alpha   90.00
_cell.angle_beta   90.00
_cell.angle_gamma   90.00
#
_symmetry.space_group_name_H-M   'P 1'
#
loop_
_entity.id
_entity.type
_entity.pdbx_description
1 polymer ?
#
loop_
_entity_poly.entity_id
_entity_poly.type
_entity_poly.pdbx_seq_one_letter_code
_entity_poly.pdbx_strand_id
1 'polypeptide(L)'
;MYHSWLDCWDERRAQRGEEAKNAKDFSLNAELAFPGAGRIESIDEFCVLADQAVADHSFFDVPQEGVQQYRRREEWLTFPSDITTDIDENNVVWAKITESGSLNHALVVFHHWNARERNSQLARVFSKCGITVIEIAMPYHFERARPGSSYADYMLSPSLGRTIQSVRQGVLDGRKLIRWLKGEGYKQISVLGMSLGSWFGGLVAAHDLNVSKASLFLTAGSLADMVWTGRATRAIQGRLEPHIKLENLRRAWAPLNMENYAHNLARPGLDLHIVAAKRDRVVLPRLADNFKRRLADAGASQSIIHLNCGHYSLALPPYILLAGWSLKQFLAHPR
;
A
#
# COMPACT_ATOMS: atom_id res chain seq x y z
N MET A 1 5.49 7.65 -32.09
CA MET A 1 4.43 8.65 -31.79
C MET A 1 3.58 8.28 -30.58
N TYR A 2 2.87 7.13 -30.53
CA TYR A 2 1.98 6.80 -29.41
C TYR A 2 2.69 6.74 -28.04
N HIS A 3 3.81 6.03 -27.93
CA HIS A 3 4.56 5.93 -26.65
C HIS A 3 5.17 7.27 -26.23
N SER A 4 5.62 8.12 -27.15
CA SER A 4 6.12 9.46 -26.82
C SER A 4 5.01 10.35 -26.27
N TRP A 5 3.79 10.20 -26.77
CA TRP A 5 2.60 10.87 -26.23
C TRP A 5 2.28 10.39 -24.82
N LEU A 6 2.32 9.06 -24.58
CA LEU A 6 2.12 8.49 -23.24
C LEU A 6 3.16 9.02 -22.25
N ASP A 7 4.44 9.07 -22.62
CA ASP A 7 5.50 9.60 -21.76
C ASP A 7 5.27 11.08 -21.41
N CYS A 8 4.86 11.90 -22.37
CA CYS A 8 4.51 13.29 -22.12
C CYS A 8 3.29 13.41 -21.20
N TRP A 9 2.30 12.54 -21.38
CA TRP A 9 1.10 12.51 -20.56
C TRP A 9 1.42 12.10 -19.13
N ASP A 10 2.22 11.05 -18.92
CA ASP A 10 2.72 10.59 -17.61
C ASP A 10 3.52 11.69 -16.89
N GLU A 11 4.42 12.38 -17.60
CA GLU A 11 5.23 13.48 -17.04
C GLU A 11 4.37 14.65 -16.58
N ARG A 12 3.39 15.07 -17.40
CA ARG A 12 2.45 16.14 -17.00
C ARG A 12 1.62 15.78 -15.78
N ARG A 13 1.23 14.50 -15.64
CA ARG A 13 0.51 14.01 -14.46
C ARG A 13 1.39 14.03 -13.23
N ALA A 14 2.63 13.57 -13.34
CA ALA A 14 3.61 13.60 -12.27
C ALA A 14 3.89 15.04 -11.80
N GLN A 15 4.10 15.97 -12.73
CA GLN A 15 4.36 17.38 -12.45
C GLN A 15 3.19 18.03 -11.71
N ARG A 16 1.95 17.88 -12.19
CA ARG A 16 0.75 18.42 -11.50
C ARG A 16 0.60 17.85 -10.08
N GLY A 17 0.95 16.58 -9.90
CA GLY A 17 0.97 15.95 -8.59
C GLY A 17 2.03 16.56 -7.67
N GLU A 18 3.18 17.00 -8.18
CA GLU A 18 4.23 17.66 -7.40
C GLU A 18 3.88 19.09 -7.00
N GLU A 19 3.35 19.88 -7.93
CA GLU A 19 2.93 21.26 -7.68
C GLU A 19 1.87 21.37 -6.58
N ALA A 20 1.04 20.32 -6.40
CA ALA A 20 0.06 20.24 -5.33
C ALA A 20 0.65 19.85 -3.96
N LYS A 21 1.95 19.48 -3.91
CA LYS A 21 2.59 18.97 -2.69
C LYS A 21 3.26 20.09 -1.91
N ASN A 22 2.80 20.30 -0.71
CA ASN A 22 3.54 21.09 0.29
C ASN A 22 4.33 20.11 1.18
N ALA A 23 5.55 19.74 0.74
CA ALA A 23 6.40 18.83 1.51
C ALA A 23 6.77 19.47 2.85
N LYS A 24 6.48 18.76 3.94
CA LYS A 24 6.86 19.13 5.30
C LYS A 24 8.38 19.15 5.44
N ASP A 25 8.86 19.75 6.51
CA ASP A 25 10.28 19.69 6.85
C ASP A 25 10.67 18.31 7.36
N PHE A 26 11.97 18.01 7.25
CA PHE A 26 12.55 16.78 7.75
C PHE A 26 12.38 16.68 9.27
N SER A 27 12.01 15.48 9.74
CA SER A 27 12.00 15.16 11.17
C SER A 27 12.09 13.65 11.39
N LEU A 28 12.63 13.24 12.53
CA LEU A 28 12.70 11.83 12.91
C LEU A 28 11.36 11.35 13.47
N ASN A 29 10.83 12.02 14.50
CA ASN A 29 9.57 11.68 15.19
C ASN A 29 9.45 10.17 15.51
N ALA A 30 10.49 9.59 16.13
CA ALA A 30 10.55 8.17 16.43
C ALA A 30 9.40 7.70 17.32
N GLU A 31 8.93 8.56 18.22
CA GLU A 31 7.80 8.36 19.12
C GLU A 31 6.49 8.05 18.38
N LEU A 32 6.35 8.49 17.14
CA LEU A 32 5.19 8.18 16.30
C LEU A 32 5.26 6.76 15.70
N ALA A 33 6.49 6.30 15.44
CA ALA A 33 6.74 5.03 14.74
C ALA A 33 6.83 3.83 15.68
N PHE A 34 7.54 4.01 16.79
CA PHE A 34 7.96 2.92 17.65
C PHE A 34 7.35 3.09 19.05
N PRO A 35 6.47 2.18 19.47
CA PRO A 35 5.86 2.23 20.81
C PRO A 35 6.93 2.27 21.89
N GLY A 36 6.82 3.24 22.80
CA GLY A 36 7.76 3.41 23.92
C GLY A 36 9.07 4.15 23.56
N ALA A 37 9.29 4.51 22.30
CA ALA A 37 10.43 5.37 21.95
C ALA A 37 10.22 6.78 22.47
N GLY A 38 11.26 7.35 23.10
CA GLY A 38 11.33 8.77 23.43
C GLY A 38 11.68 9.62 22.22
N ARG A 39 11.80 10.92 22.43
CA ARG A 39 12.35 11.83 21.43
C ARG A 39 13.82 11.49 21.21
N ILE A 40 14.18 11.22 19.97
CA ILE A 40 15.56 10.98 19.54
C ILE A 40 15.97 12.02 18.49
N GLU A 41 17.27 12.30 18.41
CA GLU A 41 17.83 13.29 17.49
C GLU A 41 18.84 12.66 16.50
N SER A 42 19.22 11.40 16.75
CA SER A 42 20.17 10.67 15.91
C SER A 42 19.47 9.78 14.90
N ILE A 43 19.87 9.89 13.63
CA ILE A 43 19.39 8.97 12.58
C ILE A 43 19.85 7.54 12.85
N ASP A 44 21.04 7.35 13.45
CA ASP A 44 21.57 6.02 13.75
C ASP A 44 20.72 5.33 14.83
N GLU A 45 20.32 6.06 15.89
CA GLU A 45 19.38 5.55 16.91
C GLU A 45 18.04 5.20 16.29
N PHE A 46 17.52 6.05 15.39
CA PHE A 46 16.29 5.76 14.65
C PHE A 46 16.42 4.46 13.85
N CYS A 47 17.54 4.26 13.15
CA CYS A 47 17.80 3.04 12.39
C CYS A 47 17.86 1.79 13.28
N VAL A 48 18.41 1.90 14.50
CA VAL A 48 18.41 0.78 15.46
C VAL A 48 16.98 0.39 15.85
N LEU A 49 16.10 1.37 16.12
CA LEU A 49 14.69 1.09 16.41
C LEU A 49 13.98 0.45 15.21
N ALA A 50 14.30 0.91 13.99
CA ALA A 50 13.74 0.32 12.78
C ALA A 50 14.20 -1.12 12.54
N ASP A 51 15.49 -1.41 12.78
CA ASP A 51 16.03 -2.77 12.70
C ASP A 51 15.35 -3.70 13.74
N GLN A 52 15.11 -3.21 14.97
CA GLN A 52 14.35 -3.92 16.00
C GLN A 52 12.90 -4.20 15.57
N ALA A 53 12.24 -3.21 14.94
CA ALA A 53 10.88 -3.36 14.46
C ALA A 53 10.75 -4.40 13.32
N VAL A 54 11.79 -4.55 12.47
CA VAL A 54 11.82 -5.64 11.46
C VAL A 54 11.96 -7.01 12.13
N ALA A 55 12.74 -7.11 13.20
CA ALA A 55 12.94 -8.34 13.95
C ALA A 55 11.74 -8.69 14.84
N ASP A 56 10.92 -7.71 15.18
CA ASP A 56 9.72 -7.91 15.99
C ASP A 56 8.55 -8.42 15.14
N HIS A 57 8.28 -9.71 15.24
CA HIS A 57 7.16 -10.35 14.53
C HIS A 57 5.80 -9.74 14.89
N SER A 58 5.68 -9.10 16.06
CA SER A 58 4.44 -8.47 16.53
C SER A 58 4.23 -7.04 16.00
N PHE A 59 5.22 -6.43 15.34
CA PHE A 59 5.15 -5.04 14.89
C PHE A 59 3.91 -4.73 14.05
N PHE A 60 3.45 -5.70 13.27
CA PHE A 60 2.23 -5.60 12.48
C PHE A 60 1.07 -6.45 13.04
N ASP A 61 1.13 -6.91 14.30
CA ASP A 61 0.04 -7.69 14.87
C ASP A 61 -1.11 -6.80 15.34
N VAL A 62 -2.31 -7.24 14.97
CA VAL A 62 -3.55 -6.61 15.44
C VAL A 62 -3.81 -7.06 16.86
N PRO A 63 -3.96 -6.14 17.83
CA PRO A 63 -4.29 -6.50 19.20
C PRO A 63 -5.49 -7.46 19.29
N GLN A 64 -5.38 -8.46 20.15
CA GLN A 64 -6.44 -9.44 20.33
C GLN A 64 -7.52 -8.97 21.32
N GLU A 65 -7.18 -8.02 22.18
CA GLU A 65 -8.04 -7.54 23.26
C GLU A 65 -8.88 -6.33 22.81
N GLY A 66 -10.15 -6.37 23.12
CA GLY A 66 -11.13 -5.32 22.90
C GLY A 66 -12.32 -5.76 22.05
N VAL A 67 -13.52 -5.33 22.46
CA VAL A 67 -14.71 -5.47 21.63
C VAL A 67 -14.49 -4.70 20.34
N GLN A 68 -14.24 -5.42 19.28
CA GLN A 68 -14.08 -4.80 17.95
C GLN A 68 -15.40 -4.17 17.54
N GLN A 69 -15.46 -2.85 17.60
CA GLN A 69 -16.69 -2.10 17.32
C GLN A 69 -16.85 -1.90 15.81
N TYR A 70 -17.07 -2.99 15.07
CA TYR A 70 -17.47 -2.87 13.68
C TYR A 70 -18.90 -2.36 13.59
N ARG A 71 -19.13 -1.33 12.75
CA ARG A 71 -20.45 -0.79 12.46
C ARG A 71 -20.68 -0.87 10.96
N ARG A 72 -21.62 -1.69 10.57
CA ARG A 72 -22.05 -1.79 9.19
C ARG A 72 -23.36 -1.02 8.97
N ARG A 73 -23.37 -0.13 7.97
CA ARG A 73 -24.56 0.59 7.50
C ARG A 73 -24.57 0.54 5.98
N GLU A 74 -25.54 -0.20 5.41
CA GLU A 74 -25.65 -0.40 3.96
C GLU A 74 -24.33 -0.90 3.34
N GLU A 75 -23.75 -0.13 2.44
CA GLU A 75 -22.46 -0.42 1.77
C GLU A 75 -21.22 -0.01 2.58
N TRP A 76 -21.38 0.57 3.77
CA TRP A 76 -20.29 1.10 4.57
C TRP A 76 -20.00 0.24 5.79
N LEU A 77 -18.73 -0.06 5.97
CA LEU A 77 -18.18 -0.63 7.20
C LEU A 77 -17.26 0.39 7.84
N THR A 78 -17.45 0.65 9.13
CA THR A 78 -16.57 1.50 9.92
C THR A 78 -16.11 0.82 11.19
N PHE A 79 -14.90 1.09 11.63
CA PHE A 79 -14.34 0.62 12.90
C PHE A 79 -13.19 1.52 13.34
N PRO A 80 -12.86 1.57 14.65
CA PRO A 80 -11.74 2.36 15.14
C PRO A 80 -10.42 1.75 14.67
N SER A 81 -9.47 2.59 14.28
CA SER A 81 -8.07 2.20 14.07
C SER A 81 -7.39 1.87 15.39
N ASP A 82 -6.45 0.92 15.40
CA ASP A 82 -5.69 0.57 16.61
C ASP A 82 -4.52 1.55 16.86
N ILE A 83 -4.17 2.37 15.87
CA ILE A 83 -3.24 3.49 16.04
C ILE A 83 -4.04 4.78 16.05
N THR A 84 -3.99 5.47 17.19
CA THR A 84 -4.59 6.80 17.35
C THR A 84 -3.58 7.88 16.91
N THR A 85 -4.07 8.83 16.13
CA THR A 85 -3.30 9.97 15.63
C THR A 85 -3.90 11.29 16.11
N ASP A 86 -3.19 12.39 15.85
CA ASP A 86 -3.62 13.75 16.10
C ASP A 86 -4.73 14.26 15.16
N ILE A 87 -5.22 13.42 14.26
CA ILE A 87 -6.31 13.71 13.31
C ILE A 87 -7.47 12.75 13.60
N ASP A 88 -8.54 13.27 14.19
CA ASP A 88 -9.67 12.45 14.64
C ASP A 88 -10.33 11.66 13.50
N GLU A 89 -10.48 12.27 12.32
CA GLU A 89 -11.05 11.62 11.13
C GLU A 89 -10.21 10.41 10.71
N ASN A 90 -8.86 10.48 10.88
CA ASN A 90 -7.97 9.38 10.54
C ASN A 90 -8.09 8.18 11.50
N ASN A 91 -8.64 8.38 12.69
CA ASN A 91 -8.75 7.34 13.72
C ASN A 91 -9.96 6.41 13.51
N VAL A 92 -10.82 6.71 12.53
CA VAL A 92 -11.92 5.83 12.12
C VAL A 92 -11.64 5.28 10.73
N VAL A 93 -11.61 3.96 10.63
CA VAL A 93 -11.45 3.27 9.34
C VAL A 93 -12.79 3.21 8.63
N TRP A 94 -12.76 3.54 7.35
CA TRP A 94 -13.90 3.47 6.45
C TRP A 94 -13.62 2.50 5.32
N ALA A 95 -14.53 1.57 5.07
CA ALA A 95 -14.46 0.64 3.96
C ALA A 95 -15.79 0.60 3.22
N LYS A 96 -15.75 0.72 1.90
CA LYS A 96 -16.93 0.59 1.05
C LYS A 96 -17.03 -0.83 0.53
N ILE A 97 -18.18 -1.49 0.73
CA ILE A 97 -18.43 -2.87 0.32
C ILE A 97 -19.34 -2.86 -0.90
N THR A 98 -18.89 -3.52 -1.97
CA THR A 98 -19.72 -3.83 -3.15
C THR A 98 -19.92 -5.34 -3.18
N GLU A 99 -21.08 -5.79 -2.74
CA GLU A 99 -21.40 -7.21 -2.58
C GLU A 99 -21.56 -7.92 -3.93
N SER A 100 -21.17 -9.19 -3.95
CA SER A 100 -21.42 -10.11 -5.06
C SER A 100 -22.61 -11.04 -4.81
N GLY A 101 -23.20 -11.01 -3.61
CA GLY A 101 -24.20 -11.96 -3.16
C GLY A 101 -23.64 -13.33 -2.74
N SER A 102 -22.30 -13.48 -2.65
CA SER A 102 -21.62 -14.72 -2.29
C SER A 102 -20.53 -14.46 -1.27
N LEU A 103 -20.36 -15.38 -0.32
CA LEU A 103 -19.26 -15.39 0.66
C LEU A 103 -18.06 -16.22 0.19
N ASN A 104 -18.02 -16.66 -1.07
CA ASN A 104 -16.91 -17.47 -1.56
C ASN A 104 -15.62 -16.69 -1.65
N HIS A 105 -15.64 -15.42 -2.08
CA HIS A 105 -14.44 -14.63 -2.31
C HIS A 105 -14.64 -13.15 -1.97
N ALA A 106 -13.71 -12.59 -1.19
CA ALA A 106 -13.59 -11.16 -0.90
C ALA A 106 -12.27 -10.62 -1.43
N LEU A 107 -12.31 -9.44 -2.05
CA LEU A 107 -11.14 -8.69 -2.54
C LEU A 107 -11.03 -7.37 -1.79
N VAL A 108 -10.02 -7.23 -0.95
CA VAL A 108 -9.68 -5.97 -0.26
C VAL A 108 -8.81 -5.13 -1.17
N VAL A 109 -9.20 -3.88 -1.41
CA VAL A 109 -8.52 -2.97 -2.34
C VAL A 109 -7.88 -1.81 -1.59
N PHE A 110 -6.56 -1.67 -1.74
CA PHE A 110 -5.75 -0.54 -1.28
C PHE A 110 -5.46 0.37 -2.49
N HIS A 111 -5.98 1.58 -2.45
CA HIS A 111 -5.89 2.55 -3.56
C HIS A 111 -4.49 3.19 -3.67
N HIS A 112 -4.25 3.93 -4.73
CA HIS A 112 -3.00 4.69 -4.90
C HIS A 112 -2.95 5.95 -4.00
N TRP A 113 -1.76 6.50 -3.80
CA TRP A 113 -1.56 7.75 -3.06
C TRP A 113 -2.33 8.91 -3.69
N ASN A 114 -2.98 9.74 -2.86
CA ASN A 114 -3.82 10.85 -3.28
C ASN A 114 -4.98 10.49 -4.21
N ALA A 115 -5.50 9.29 -4.09
CA ALA A 115 -6.77 8.94 -4.72
C ALA A 115 -7.86 9.91 -4.24
N ARG A 116 -8.62 10.46 -5.18
CA ARG A 116 -9.74 11.38 -4.87
C ARG A 116 -11.08 10.67 -4.80
N GLU A 117 -11.16 9.50 -5.37
CA GLU A 117 -12.37 8.67 -5.44
C GLU A 117 -12.01 7.18 -5.43
N ARG A 118 -12.95 6.36 -5.04
CA ARG A 118 -12.87 4.91 -5.09
C ARG A 118 -13.07 4.41 -6.51
N ASN A 119 -12.58 3.21 -6.80
CA ASN A 119 -12.68 2.61 -8.14
C ASN A 119 -13.99 1.82 -8.31
N SER A 120 -15.10 2.55 -8.38
CA SER A 120 -16.45 1.95 -8.49
C SER A 120 -16.63 1.05 -9.72
N GLN A 121 -15.86 1.28 -10.80
CA GLN A 121 -15.92 0.42 -12.00
C GLN A 121 -15.30 -0.95 -11.71
N LEU A 122 -14.11 -0.97 -11.08
CA LEU A 122 -13.46 -2.19 -10.64
C LEU A 122 -14.39 -2.96 -9.71
N ALA A 123 -14.91 -2.31 -8.68
CA ALA A 123 -15.80 -2.94 -7.70
C ALA A 123 -17.02 -3.57 -8.38
N ARG A 124 -17.67 -2.86 -9.30
CA ARG A 124 -18.84 -3.36 -10.05
C ARG A 124 -18.51 -4.53 -10.97
N VAL A 125 -17.34 -4.50 -11.64
CA VAL A 125 -16.94 -5.60 -12.54
C VAL A 125 -16.70 -6.88 -11.74
N PHE A 126 -15.92 -6.79 -10.65
CA PHE A 126 -15.57 -7.98 -9.87
C PHE A 126 -16.77 -8.51 -9.05
N SER A 127 -17.66 -7.65 -8.56
CA SER A 127 -18.88 -8.12 -7.88
C SER A 127 -19.77 -8.96 -8.81
N LYS A 128 -19.91 -8.57 -10.08
CA LYS A 128 -20.58 -9.38 -11.11
C LYS A 128 -19.88 -10.70 -11.44
N CYS A 129 -18.58 -10.81 -11.11
CA CYS A 129 -17.82 -12.05 -11.23
C CYS A 129 -17.89 -12.92 -9.96
N GLY A 130 -18.75 -12.61 -9.00
CA GLY A 130 -18.91 -13.37 -7.75
C GLY A 130 -17.88 -13.04 -6.67
N ILE A 131 -17.14 -11.93 -6.80
CA ILE A 131 -16.14 -11.48 -5.84
C ILE A 131 -16.64 -10.21 -5.14
N THR A 132 -16.90 -10.26 -3.85
CA THR A 132 -17.22 -9.07 -3.06
C THR A 132 -15.98 -8.17 -2.97
N VAL A 133 -16.13 -6.89 -3.31
CA VAL A 133 -15.03 -5.94 -3.30
C VAL A 133 -15.17 -4.99 -2.12
N ILE A 134 -14.08 -4.84 -1.36
CA ILE A 134 -14.02 -3.96 -0.20
C ILE A 134 -12.91 -2.93 -0.42
N GLU A 135 -13.30 -1.68 -0.65
CA GLU A 135 -12.38 -0.56 -0.88
C GLU A 135 -12.13 0.18 0.44
N ILE A 136 -11.01 -0.14 1.10
CA ILE A 136 -10.62 0.49 2.36
C ILE A 136 -10.03 1.89 2.11
N ALA A 137 -10.41 2.87 2.92
CA ALA A 137 -9.74 4.17 2.97
C ALA A 137 -8.39 4.03 3.69
N MET A 138 -7.29 4.21 2.96
CA MET A 138 -5.96 4.28 3.58
C MET A 138 -5.87 5.51 4.50
N PRO A 139 -4.95 5.52 5.49
CA PRO A 139 -4.79 6.69 6.36
C PRO A 139 -4.69 8.00 5.59
N TYR A 140 -5.32 9.05 6.10
CA TYR A 140 -5.36 10.41 5.53
C TYR A 140 -6.00 10.56 4.15
N HIS A 141 -6.79 9.57 3.69
CA HIS A 141 -7.52 9.63 2.43
C HIS A 141 -9.03 9.57 2.64
N PHE A 142 -9.79 10.12 1.70
CA PHE A 142 -11.25 10.12 1.69
C PHE A 142 -11.83 10.64 3.01
N GLU A 143 -12.65 9.83 3.70
CA GLU A 143 -13.28 10.16 4.98
C GLU A 143 -12.27 10.31 6.13
N ARG A 144 -11.04 9.85 5.92
CA ARG A 144 -9.93 9.95 6.88
C ARG A 144 -9.02 11.14 6.61
N ALA A 145 -9.35 11.97 5.62
CA ALA A 145 -8.52 13.11 5.25
C ALA A 145 -8.50 14.15 6.38
N ARG A 146 -7.35 14.77 6.58
CA ARG A 146 -7.21 15.88 7.50
C ARG A 146 -8.11 17.04 7.04
N PRO A 147 -8.92 17.63 7.94
CA PRO A 147 -9.78 18.77 7.59
C PRO A 147 -9.01 19.88 6.86
N GLY A 148 -9.59 20.36 5.76
CA GLY A 148 -8.99 21.41 4.93
C GLY A 148 -7.80 20.96 4.07
N SER A 149 -7.38 19.68 4.11
CA SER A 149 -6.32 19.16 3.25
C SER A 149 -6.89 18.60 1.95
N SER A 150 -6.30 19.01 0.84
CA SER A 150 -6.57 18.43 -0.49
C SER A 150 -5.57 17.34 -0.87
N TYR A 151 -4.64 17.01 0.04
CA TYR A 151 -3.50 16.15 -0.21
C TYR A 151 -3.14 15.33 1.03
N ALA A 152 -2.88 14.03 0.85
CA ALA A 152 -2.49 13.11 1.94
C ALA A 152 -0.99 13.24 2.29
N ASP A 153 -0.57 14.43 2.72
CA ASP A 153 0.82 14.77 3.03
C ASP A 153 1.36 14.07 4.30
N TYR A 154 0.48 13.61 5.18
CA TYR A 154 0.86 12.83 6.37
C TYR A 154 1.04 11.34 6.07
N MET A 155 0.51 10.87 4.93
CA MET A 155 0.64 9.47 4.54
C MET A 155 2.07 9.11 4.14
N LEU A 156 2.71 9.99 3.39
CA LEU A 156 4.08 9.86 2.91
C LEU A 156 4.74 11.22 2.95
N SER A 157 5.75 11.38 3.81
CA SER A 157 6.34 12.67 4.12
C SER A 157 7.83 12.56 4.51
N PRO A 158 8.57 13.69 4.58
CA PRO A 158 9.93 13.73 5.12
C PRO A 158 10.01 13.47 6.64
N SER A 159 8.90 13.43 7.36
CA SER A 159 8.87 12.93 8.74
C SER A 159 8.95 11.41 8.72
N LEU A 160 10.10 10.85 9.13
CA LEU A 160 10.37 9.41 9.03
C LEU A 160 9.39 8.59 9.87
N GLY A 161 9.19 8.98 11.12
CA GLY A 161 8.30 8.30 12.03
C GLY A 161 6.83 8.43 11.64
N ARG A 162 6.39 9.60 11.12
CA ARG A 162 5.02 9.78 10.64
C ARG A 162 4.71 8.83 9.47
N THR A 163 5.64 8.70 8.54
CA THR A 163 5.47 7.76 7.42
C THR A 163 5.36 6.31 7.91
N ILE A 164 6.21 5.89 8.87
CA ILE A 164 6.11 4.55 9.47
C ILE A 164 4.77 4.39 10.18
N GLN A 165 4.36 5.35 11.02
CA GLN A 165 3.07 5.32 11.71
C GLN A 165 1.91 5.14 10.73
N SER A 166 1.90 5.91 9.65
CA SER A 166 0.83 5.89 8.65
C SER A 166 0.75 4.57 7.92
N VAL A 167 1.88 4.02 7.48
CA VAL A 167 1.89 2.72 6.80
C VAL A 167 1.52 1.60 7.78
N ARG A 168 2.10 1.59 8.98
CA ARG A 168 1.77 0.61 10.03
C ARG A 168 0.28 0.66 10.36
N GLN A 169 -0.29 1.85 10.55
CA GLN A 169 -1.72 2.05 10.79
C GLN A 169 -2.56 1.38 9.69
N GLY A 170 -2.28 1.68 8.42
CA GLY A 170 -3.05 1.10 7.31
C GLY A 170 -2.89 -0.41 7.15
N VAL A 171 -1.72 -0.97 7.52
CA VAL A 171 -1.50 -2.43 7.53
C VAL A 171 -2.33 -3.08 8.65
N LEU A 172 -2.32 -2.53 9.86
CA LEU A 172 -3.14 -3.03 10.97
C LEU A 172 -4.64 -2.92 10.65
N ASP A 173 -5.07 -1.80 10.09
CA ASP A 173 -6.46 -1.58 9.67
C ASP A 173 -6.88 -2.62 8.61
N GLY A 174 -6.02 -2.90 7.64
CA GLY A 174 -6.23 -3.94 6.62
C GLY A 174 -6.35 -5.34 7.21
N ARG A 175 -5.48 -5.70 8.14
CA ARG A 175 -5.54 -6.99 8.85
C ARG A 175 -6.77 -7.11 9.74
N LYS A 176 -7.17 -6.01 10.39
CA LYS A 176 -8.41 -5.94 11.17
C LYS A 176 -9.65 -6.15 10.29
N LEU A 177 -9.66 -5.54 9.10
CA LEU A 177 -10.70 -5.77 8.10
C LEU A 177 -10.74 -7.24 7.64
N ILE A 178 -9.58 -7.87 7.40
CA ILE A 178 -9.50 -9.30 7.02
C ILE A 178 -10.04 -10.20 8.15
N ARG A 179 -9.74 -9.89 9.40
CA ARG A 179 -10.32 -10.61 10.56
C ARG A 179 -11.85 -10.52 10.56
N TRP A 180 -12.40 -9.34 10.30
CA TRP A 180 -13.85 -9.17 10.18
C TRP A 180 -14.42 -10.02 9.04
N LEU A 181 -13.82 -9.98 7.83
CA LEU A 181 -14.26 -10.78 6.69
C LEU A 181 -14.24 -12.28 6.99
N LYS A 182 -13.23 -12.77 7.71
CA LYS A 182 -13.21 -14.17 8.20
C LYS A 182 -14.36 -14.47 9.14
N GLY A 183 -14.67 -13.55 10.04
CA GLY A 183 -15.83 -13.65 10.95
C GLY A 183 -17.19 -13.68 10.22
N GLU A 184 -17.30 -12.92 9.12
CA GLU A 184 -18.49 -12.94 8.24
C GLU A 184 -18.60 -14.23 7.39
N GLY A 185 -17.59 -15.11 7.41
CA GLY A 185 -17.61 -16.40 6.73
C GLY A 185 -17.08 -16.41 5.31
N TYR A 186 -16.35 -15.37 4.88
CA TYR A 186 -15.67 -15.40 3.57
C TYR A 186 -14.63 -16.52 3.52
N LYS A 187 -14.75 -17.39 2.50
CA LYS A 187 -13.90 -18.58 2.34
C LYS A 187 -12.52 -18.20 1.84
N GLN A 188 -12.43 -17.34 0.84
CA GLN A 188 -11.20 -16.86 0.25
C GLN A 188 -11.11 -15.33 0.40
N ILE A 189 -9.94 -14.85 0.83
CA ILE A 189 -9.66 -13.43 0.91
C ILE A 189 -8.41 -13.13 0.09
N SER A 190 -8.54 -12.15 -0.80
CA SER A 190 -7.47 -11.63 -1.64
C SER A 190 -7.27 -10.16 -1.39
N VAL A 191 -6.07 -9.67 -1.69
CA VAL A 191 -5.77 -8.23 -1.63
C VAL A 191 -5.33 -7.72 -3.01
N LEU A 192 -5.71 -6.50 -3.32
CA LEU A 192 -5.24 -5.72 -4.46
C LEU A 192 -4.65 -4.41 -3.94
N GLY A 193 -3.40 -4.13 -4.27
CA GLY A 193 -2.76 -2.86 -3.99
C GLY A 193 -2.31 -2.16 -5.27
N MET A 194 -2.54 -0.85 -5.37
CA MET A 194 -2.17 -0.05 -6.53
C MET A 194 -1.17 1.05 -6.14
N SER A 195 0.00 1.11 -6.79
CA SER A 195 1.05 2.09 -6.49
C SER A 195 1.40 2.05 -4.99
N LEU A 196 1.32 3.16 -4.24
CA LEU A 196 1.53 3.14 -2.79
C LEU A 196 0.67 2.08 -2.07
N GLY A 197 -0.57 1.87 -2.52
CA GLY A 197 -1.44 0.81 -1.98
C GLY A 197 -0.87 -0.60 -2.13
N SER A 198 0.09 -0.81 -3.05
CA SER A 198 0.73 -2.12 -3.20
C SER A 198 1.65 -2.47 -2.02
N TRP A 199 2.25 -1.47 -1.36
CA TRP A 199 2.99 -1.69 -0.10
C TRP A 199 2.04 -2.11 1.03
N PHE A 200 0.85 -1.52 1.11
CA PHE A 200 -0.16 -1.94 2.08
C PHE A 200 -0.63 -3.38 1.81
N GLY A 201 -1.04 -3.65 0.56
CA GLY A 201 -1.48 -4.99 0.17
C GLY A 201 -0.39 -6.05 0.35
N GLY A 202 0.86 -5.72 0.02
CA GLY A 202 2.01 -6.62 0.18
C GLY A 202 2.37 -6.87 1.64
N LEU A 203 2.44 -5.83 2.48
CA LEU A 203 2.69 -5.98 3.91
C LEU A 203 1.55 -6.71 4.62
N VAL A 204 0.30 -6.41 4.29
CA VAL A 204 -0.85 -7.18 4.79
C VAL A 204 -0.72 -8.65 4.38
N ALA A 205 -0.42 -8.94 3.12
CA ALA A 205 -0.25 -10.30 2.65
C ALA A 205 0.95 -11.02 3.31
N ALA A 206 2.03 -10.30 3.63
CA ALA A 206 3.17 -10.86 4.34
C ALA A 206 2.85 -11.28 5.79
N HIS A 207 1.96 -10.54 6.45
CA HIS A 207 1.70 -10.70 7.89
C HIS A 207 0.32 -11.30 8.23
N ASP A 208 -0.57 -11.55 7.25
CA ASP A 208 -1.87 -12.16 7.49
C ASP A 208 -2.04 -13.48 6.72
N LEU A 209 -2.10 -14.58 7.45
CA LEU A 209 -2.21 -15.93 6.87
C LEU A 209 -3.58 -16.21 6.22
N ASN A 210 -4.59 -15.38 6.48
CA ASN A 210 -5.90 -15.52 5.84
C ASN A 210 -5.90 -14.98 4.39
N VAL A 211 -4.87 -14.22 4.00
CA VAL A 211 -4.71 -13.77 2.61
C VAL A 211 -4.15 -14.91 1.78
N SER A 212 -4.88 -15.32 0.75
CA SER A 212 -4.50 -16.40 -0.15
C SER A 212 -3.93 -15.92 -1.49
N LYS A 213 -4.29 -14.70 -1.91
CA LYS A 213 -3.80 -14.09 -3.15
C LYS A 213 -3.52 -12.61 -2.93
N ALA A 214 -2.39 -12.14 -3.44
CA ALA A 214 -2.06 -10.71 -3.43
C ALA A 214 -1.70 -10.25 -4.84
N SER A 215 -2.42 -9.23 -5.31
CA SER A 215 -2.15 -8.59 -6.60
C SER A 215 -1.57 -7.20 -6.36
N LEU A 216 -0.36 -6.97 -6.85
CA LEU A 216 0.43 -5.75 -6.59
C LEU A 216 0.70 -5.04 -7.91
N PHE A 217 0.04 -3.90 -8.12
CA PHE A 217 0.19 -3.10 -9.33
C PHE A 217 1.17 -1.97 -9.10
N LEU A 218 2.14 -1.79 -10.02
CA LEU A 218 3.12 -0.71 -9.99
C LEU A 218 3.90 -0.70 -8.66
N THR A 219 4.47 -1.83 -8.32
CA THR A 219 5.09 -2.12 -7.01
C THR A 219 6.61 -2.25 -7.10
N ALA A 220 7.27 -2.10 -5.95
CA ALA A 220 8.67 -2.46 -5.71
C ALA A 220 8.86 -2.91 -4.25
N GLY A 221 9.99 -3.52 -3.94
CA GLY A 221 10.28 -4.04 -2.60
C GLY A 221 10.63 -2.96 -1.59
N SER A 222 11.40 -1.95 -2.01
CA SER A 222 11.89 -0.87 -1.15
C SER A 222 11.06 0.42 -1.35
N LEU A 223 10.33 0.83 -0.32
CA LEU A 223 9.64 2.13 -0.29
C LEU A 223 10.66 3.28 -0.27
N ALA A 224 11.77 3.10 0.43
CA ALA A 224 12.84 4.08 0.50
C ALA A 224 13.43 4.40 -0.88
N ASP A 225 13.75 3.36 -1.67
CA ASP A 225 14.26 3.56 -3.03
C ASP A 225 13.24 4.21 -3.96
N MET A 226 11.95 3.82 -3.84
CA MET A 226 10.88 4.43 -4.62
C MET A 226 10.77 5.93 -4.30
N VAL A 227 10.77 6.31 -3.02
CA VAL A 227 10.69 7.72 -2.62
C VAL A 227 11.92 8.50 -3.05
N TRP A 228 13.09 7.90 -2.96
CA TRP A 228 14.35 8.57 -3.32
C TRP A 228 14.52 8.79 -4.81
N THR A 229 14.00 7.90 -5.64
CA THR A 229 14.25 7.93 -7.10
C THR A 229 13.02 8.25 -7.94
N GLY A 230 11.83 8.20 -7.34
CA GLY A 230 10.56 8.34 -8.05
C GLY A 230 10.29 9.78 -8.49
N ARG A 231 9.75 9.93 -9.73
CA ARG A 231 9.38 11.24 -10.28
C ARG A 231 8.31 11.94 -9.43
N ALA A 232 7.41 11.18 -8.82
CA ALA A 232 6.31 11.72 -8.02
C ALA A 232 6.69 12.07 -6.57
N THR A 233 7.90 11.79 -6.13
CA THR A 233 8.35 11.95 -4.74
C THR A 233 9.54 12.89 -4.58
N ARG A 234 9.90 13.63 -5.65
CA ARG A 234 11.04 14.57 -5.66
C ARG A 234 10.97 15.62 -4.56
N ALA A 235 9.77 16.16 -4.28
CA ALA A 235 9.60 17.14 -3.21
C ALA A 235 9.95 16.56 -1.83
N ILE A 236 9.63 15.28 -1.60
CA ILE A 236 9.99 14.57 -0.36
C ILE A 236 11.50 14.31 -0.34
N GLN A 237 12.05 13.75 -1.43
CA GLN A 237 13.49 13.49 -1.57
C GLN A 237 14.31 14.76 -1.33
N GLY A 238 13.94 15.88 -1.94
CA GLY A 238 14.64 17.16 -1.75
C GLY A 238 14.63 17.69 -0.32
N ARG A 239 13.68 17.28 0.53
CA ARG A 239 13.66 17.61 1.96
C ARG A 239 14.45 16.61 2.80
N LEU A 240 14.65 15.38 2.32
CA LEU A 240 15.43 14.35 3.00
C LEU A 240 16.94 14.51 2.74
N GLU A 241 17.32 14.75 1.49
CA GLU A 241 18.71 14.75 1.00
C GLU A 241 19.67 15.67 1.77
N PRO A 242 19.29 16.88 2.26
CA PRO A 242 20.16 17.70 3.09
C PRO A 242 20.50 17.10 4.46
N HIS A 243 19.74 16.13 4.94
CA HIS A 243 19.83 15.60 6.30
C HIS A 243 20.30 14.15 6.37
N ILE A 244 19.94 13.33 5.38
CA ILE A 244 20.24 11.89 5.37
C ILE A 244 20.60 11.42 3.96
N LYS A 245 21.27 10.27 3.87
CA LYS A 245 21.55 9.56 2.63
C LYS A 245 20.48 8.47 2.37
N LEU A 246 20.45 7.94 1.16
CA LEU A 246 19.56 6.83 0.80
C LEU A 246 19.76 5.60 1.70
N GLU A 247 21.01 5.29 2.09
CA GLU A 247 21.33 4.17 2.98
C GLU A 247 20.66 4.34 4.36
N ASN A 248 20.67 5.57 4.90
CA ASN A 248 19.97 5.87 6.14
C ASN A 248 18.45 5.66 5.96
N LEU A 249 17.87 6.14 4.85
CA LEU A 249 16.43 5.99 4.59
C LEU A 249 16.03 4.53 4.43
N ARG A 250 16.85 3.71 3.75
CA ARG A 250 16.61 2.26 3.62
C ARG A 250 16.53 1.57 4.98
N ARG A 251 17.44 1.92 5.90
CA ARG A 251 17.43 1.38 7.26
C ARG A 251 16.29 1.96 8.09
N ALA A 252 16.09 3.27 8.06
CA ALA A 252 15.04 3.94 8.82
C ALA A 252 13.63 3.43 8.42
N TRP A 253 13.41 3.15 7.14
CA TRP A 253 12.15 2.59 6.64
C TRP A 253 12.20 1.08 6.37
N ALA A 254 13.16 0.37 6.96
CA ALA A 254 13.26 -1.08 6.84
C ALA A 254 11.93 -1.82 7.17
N PRO A 255 11.14 -1.43 8.20
CA PRO A 255 9.85 -2.07 8.46
C PRO A 255 8.82 -1.90 7.33
N LEU A 256 9.01 -0.92 6.45
CA LEU A 256 8.10 -0.65 5.32
C LEU A 256 8.54 -1.32 4.02
N ASN A 257 9.76 -1.85 3.97
CA ASN A 257 10.33 -2.47 2.77
C ASN A 257 9.87 -3.92 2.66
N MET A 258 8.98 -4.20 1.71
CA MET A 258 8.42 -5.55 1.49
C MET A 258 9.49 -6.61 1.22
N GLU A 259 10.65 -6.21 0.68
CA GLU A 259 11.76 -7.13 0.43
C GLU A 259 12.34 -7.75 1.70
N ASN A 260 12.19 -7.11 2.87
CA ASN A 260 12.59 -7.67 4.16
C ASN A 260 11.65 -8.82 4.60
N TYR A 261 10.48 -8.92 4.01
CA TYR A 261 9.47 -9.95 4.27
C TYR A 261 9.27 -10.90 3.07
N ALA A 262 10.28 -11.03 2.19
CA ALA A 262 10.19 -11.88 1.01
C ALA A 262 9.86 -13.34 1.35
N HIS A 263 10.40 -13.88 2.45
CA HIS A 263 10.07 -15.22 2.93
C HIS A 263 8.62 -15.36 3.38
N ASN A 264 8.06 -14.33 4.03
CA ASN A 264 6.66 -14.29 4.41
C ASN A 264 5.74 -14.27 3.17
N LEU A 265 6.15 -13.53 2.14
CA LEU A 265 5.46 -13.46 0.85
C LEU A 265 5.62 -14.75 0.02
N ALA A 266 6.68 -15.53 0.29
CA ALA A 266 6.92 -16.83 -0.35
C ALA A 266 6.27 -18.02 0.39
N ARG A 267 5.49 -17.74 1.46
CA ARG A 267 4.89 -18.82 2.24
C ARG A 267 3.96 -19.70 1.41
N PRO A 268 3.87 -21.00 1.72
CA PRO A 268 2.85 -21.87 1.15
C PRO A 268 1.45 -21.28 1.39
N GLY A 269 0.61 -21.35 0.38
CA GLY A 269 -0.75 -20.85 0.52
C GLY A 269 -0.95 -19.39 0.16
N LEU A 270 0.07 -18.65 -0.32
CA LEU A 270 -0.04 -17.34 -0.90
C LEU A 270 0.45 -17.32 -2.35
N ASP A 271 -0.41 -16.87 -3.27
CA ASP A 271 -0.03 -16.61 -4.66
C ASP A 271 0.12 -15.10 -4.87
N LEU A 272 1.14 -14.71 -5.63
CA LEU A 272 1.40 -13.31 -5.96
C LEU A 272 1.15 -13.03 -7.45
N HIS A 273 0.54 -11.89 -7.74
CA HIS A 273 0.39 -11.35 -9.08
C HIS A 273 0.96 -9.94 -9.13
N ILE A 274 1.87 -9.67 -10.05
CA ILE A 274 2.54 -8.39 -10.19
C ILE A 274 2.25 -7.80 -11.56
N VAL A 275 1.76 -6.57 -11.59
CA VAL A 275 1.61 -5.77 -12.82
C VAL A 275 2.64 -4.66 -12.81
N ALA A 276 3.61 -4.73 -13.71
CA ALA A 276 4.70 -3.77 -13.83
C ALA A 276 4.58 -2.96 -15.14
N ALA A 277 4.94 -1.69 -15.08
CA ALA A 277 4.96 -0.80 -16.24
C ALA A 277 6.41 -0.57 -16.70
N LYS A 278 6.71 -0.88 -17.98
CA LYS A 278 8.08 -0.81 -18.53
C LYS A 278 8.63 0.61 -18.63
N ARG A 279 7.77 1.61 -18.60
CA ARG A 279 8.10 3.04 -18.78
C ARG A 279 7.79 3.86 -17.52
N ASP A 280 7.64 3.17 -16.37
CA ASP A 280 7.33 3.82 -15.10
C ASP A 280 8.49 4.71 -14.62
N ARG A 281 8.18 5.97 -14.31
CA ARG A 281 9.11 6.95 -13.73
C ARG A 281 8.84 7.25 -12.27
N VAL A 282 7.77 6.69 -11.72
CA VAL A 282 7.41 6.80 -10.29
C VAL A 282 7.98 5.60 -9.53
N VAL A 283 7.62 4.39 -9.97
CA VAL A 283 8.22 3.14 -9.49
C VAL A 283 9.12 2.61 -10.61
N LEU A 284 10.41 2.92 -10.56
CA LEU A 284 11.33 2.60 -11.65
C LEU A 284 11.35 1.09 -11.94
N PRO A 285 11.35 0.66 -13.22
CA PRO A 285 11.32 -0.75 -13.60
C PRO A 285 12.40 -1.59 -12.92
N ARG A 286 13.61 -1.05 -12.73
CA ARG A 286 14.70 -1.73 -12.03
C ARG A 286 14.35 -2.09 -10.56
N LEU A 287 13.53 -1.28 -9.88
CA LEU A 287 13.10 -1.56 -8.50
C LEU A 287 12.08 -2.69 -8.46
N ALA A 288 11.15 -2.70 -9.42
CA ALA A 288 10.21 -3.80 -9.60
C ALA A 288 10.95 -5.12 -9.93
N ASP A 289 11.96 -5.06 -10.83
CA ASP A 289 12.76 -6.24 -11.19
C ASP A 289 13.62 -6.75 -10.03
N ASN A 290 14.15 -5.87 -9.18
CA ASN A 290 14.85 -6.27 -7.96
C ASN A 290 13.92 -7.01 -7.01
N PHE A 291 12.71 -6.47 -6.78
CA PHE A 291 11.74 -7.11 -5.91
C PHE A 291 11.31 -8.50 -6.43
N LYS A 292 11.07 -8.61 -7.73
CA LYS A 292 10.78 -9.90 -8.39
C LYS A 292 11.86 -10.95 -8.13
N ARG A 293 13.14 -10.55 -8.26
CA ARG A 293 14.26 -11.44 -7.99
C ARG A 293 14.27 -11.89 -6.53
N ARG A 294 14.11 -10.95 -5.59
CA ARG A 294 14.02 -11.26 -4.15
C ARG A 294 12.91 -12.25 -3.83
N LEU A 295 11.73 -12.06 -4.44
CA LEU A 295 10.61 -12.99 -4.28
C LEU A 295 10.92 -14.38 -4.89
N ALA A 296 11.54 -14.42 -6.07
CA ALA A 296 11.94 -15.68 -6.72
C ALA A 296 12.99 -16.42 -5.89
N ASP A 297 14.01 -15.71 -5.39
CA ASP A 297 15.06 -16.26 -4.53
C ASP A 297 14.49 -16.83 -3.22
N ALA A 298 13.42 -16.24 -2.70
CA ALA A 298 12.68 -16.74 -1.54
C ALA A 298 11.73 -17.91 -1.87
N GLY A 299 11.54 -18.25 -3.15
CA GLY A 299 10.66 -19.34 -3.59
C GLY A 299 9.18 -18.97 -3.73
N ALA A 300 8.85 -17.69 -3.88
CA ALA A 300 7.47 -17.23 -4.00
C ALA A 300 6.79 -17.74 -5.28
N SER A 301 5.54 -18.21 -5.13
CA SER A 301 4.64 -18.44 -6.27
C SER A 301 4.19 -17.08 -6.83
N GLN A 302 4.68 -16.71 -8.01
CA GLN A 302 4.40 -15.40 -8.59
C GLN A 302 4.09 -15.48 -10.10
N SER A 303 3.09 -14.71 -10.51
CA SER A 303 2.79 -14.42 -11.92
C SER A 303 3.03 -12.93 -12.19
N ILE A 304 3.64 -12.61 -13.34
CA ILE A 304 4.05 -11.23 -13.61
C ILE A 304 3.69 -10.87 -15.04
N ILE A 305 3.08 -9.69 -15.21
CA ILE A 305 2.90 -9.09 -16.52
C ILE A 305 3.64 -7.76 -16.60
N HIS A 306 4.22 -7.49 -17.75
CA HIS A 306 4.90 -6.24 -18.08
C HIS A 306 4.16 -5.50 -19.17
N LEU A 307 3.59 -4.35 -18.86
CA LEU A 307 2.87 -3.51 -19.80
C LEU A 307 3.76 -2.37 -20.33
N ASN A 308 3.69 -2.08 -21.61
CA ASN A 308 4.51 -1.03 -22.23
C ASN A 308 3.88 0.37 -22.04
N CYS A 309 3.64 0.76 -20.80
CA CYS A 309 3.07 2.02 -20.37
C CYS A 309 3.90 2.65 -19.26
N GLY A 310 3.58 3.86 -18.85
CA GLY A 310 4.10 4.51 -17.65
C GLY A 310 3.20 4.30 -16.44
N HIS A 311 3.49 5.03 -15.35
CA HIS A 311 2.78 4.88 -14.09
C HIS A 311 1.29 5.25 -14.18
N TYR A 312 1.02 6.42 -14.72
CA TYR A 312 -0.36 6.93 -14.81
C TYR A 312 -1.08 6.40 -16.05
N SER A 313 -0.35 6.16 -17.14
CA SER A 313 -0.93 5.64 -18.37
C SER A 313 -1.37 4.17 -18.28
N LEU A 314 -1.04 3.45 -17.19
CA LEU A 314 -1.68 2.18 -16.87
C LEU A 314 -3.21 2.32 -16.77
N ALA A 315 -3.72 3.48 -16.33
CA ALA A 315 -5.15 3.75 -16.24
C ALA A 315 -5.85 3.98 -17.60
N LEU A 316 -5.10 4.01 -18.70
CA LEU A 316 -5.63 4.23 -20.04
C LEU A 316 -5.80 2.91 -20.81
N PRO A 317 -6.82 2.80 -21.71
CA PRO A 317 -6.85 1.71 -22.68
C PRO A 317 -5.63 1.72 -23.60
N PRO A 318 -5.09 0.56 -24.01
CA PRO A 318 -5.57 -0.79 -23.69
C PRO A 318 -5.09 -1.32 -22.33
N TYR A 319 -4.19 -0.62 -21.63
CA TYR A 319 -3.43 -1.14 -20.49
C TYR A 319 -4.31 -1.47 -19.30
N ILE A 320 -5.27 -0.59 -18.97
CA ILE A 320 -6.22 -0.86 -17.87
C ILE A 320 -7.05 -2.13 -18.12
N LEU A 321 -7.41 -2.39 -19.39
CA LEU A 321 -8.16 -3.58 -19.77
C LEU A 321 -7.30 -4.83 -19.66
N LEU A 322 -6.03 -4.76 -20.11
CA LEU A 322 -5.08 -5.86 -19.99
C LEU A 322 -4.77 -6.18 -18.52
N ALA A 323 -4.54 -5.17 -17.70
CA ALA A 323 -4.31 -5.32 -16.28
C ALA A 323 -5.53 -5.91 -15.56
N GLY A 324 -6.73 -5.41 -15.86
CA GLY A 324 -7.98 -5.91 -15.31
C GLY A 324 -8.28 -7.35 -15.73
N TRP A 325 -8.02 -7.70 -16.99
CA TRP A 325 -8.16 -9.08 -17.47
C TRP A 325 -7.19 -10.02 -16.77
N SER A 326 -5.91 -9.65 -16.66
CA SER A 326 -4.90 -10.44 -15.95
C SER A 326 -5.27 -10.64 -14.48
N LEU A 327 -5.74 -9.59 -13.80
CA LEU A 327 -6.25 -9.68 -12.44
C LEU A 327 -7.41 -10.67 -12.33
N LYS A 328 -8.39 -10.58 -13.27
CA LYS A 328 -9.53 -11.51 -13.31
C LYS A 328 -9.07 -12.96 -13.44
N GLN A 329 -8.16 -13.25 -14.36
CA GLN A 329 -7.60 -14.59 -14.54
C GLN A 329 -6.91 -15.08 -13.26
N PHE A 330 -6.08 -14.25 -12.66
CA PHE A 330 -5.38 -14.56 -11.41
C PHE A 330 -6.34 -14.89 -10.27
N LEU A 331 -7.39 -14.09 -10.09
CA LEU A 331 -8.36 -14.31 -9.02
C LEU A 331 -9.26 -15.54 -9.27
N ALA A 332 -9.56 -15.84 -10.53
CA ALA A 332 -10.41 -16.97 -10.92
C ALA A 332 -9.73 -18.34 -10.86
N HIS A 333 -8.38 -18.42 -10.95
CA HIS A 333 -7.68 -19.69 -10.89
C HIS A 333 -7.95 -20.38 -9.54
N PRO A 334 -8.53 -21.60 -9.51
CA PRO A 334 -8.63 -22.38 -8.29
C PRO A 334 -7.22 -22.74 -7.80
N ARG A 335 -7.09 -22.95 -6.53
CA ARG A 335 -5.90 -23.57 -5.92
C ARG A 335 -6.03 -25.06 -6.01
#